data_be9119fa506b930725ad062d2de25160
#
_entry.id   be9119fa506b930725ad062d2de25160
#
_cell.length_a   1.000
_cell.length_b   1.000
_cell.length_c   1.000
_cell.angle_alpha   90.00
_cell.angle_beta   90.00
_cell.angle_gamma   90.00
#
_symmetry.space_group_name_H-M   'P 1'
#
loop_
_entity.id
_entity.type
_entity.pdbx_description
1 polymer ?
#
loop_
_entity_poly.entity_id
_entity_poly.type
_entity_poly.pdbx_seq_one_letter_code
_entity_poly.pdbx_strand_id
1 'polypeptide(L)'
;MPATIGEALGAARGAIPASEARLLLREILGCSAAQISAYPERSLSAGQAQRFAEMLERRVAGEPVAYLLGEREFYGRSFRVTPAVLIPRPETELIVELVLERLGAGAAPRILDLGTGSGALAVTLALEIPAAQVTAVDFSPTALAVAAANGAALGARVRFVESDWFAAVGANAFDFIVSNPPYIADDDPHLGLGDVRFEPSTALASGPLGMDDLHRIAAAAPAFLAPGGWLLMEHGYDQAAMVRDLLCRHRFVDVGSARDLAGIERVTFGRRA
;
A
#
# COMPACT_ATOMS: atom_id res chain seq x y z
N MET A 1 -8.98 -5.96 35.01
CA MET A 1 -8.57 -5.00 33.96
C MET A 1 -7.42 -4.18 34.51
N PRO A 2 -6.39 -3.85 33.69
CA PRO A 2 -5.27 -3.04 34.14
C PRO A 2 -5.74 -1.65 34.57
N ALA A 3 -5.24 -1.17 35.71
CA ALA A 3 -5.59 0.14 36.25
C ALA A 3 -4.61 1.24 35.82
N THR A 4 -3.41 0.87 35.37
CA THR A 4 -2.35 1.80 34.95
C THR A 4 -1.72 1.40 33.60
N ILE A 5 -0.98 2.34 32.97
CA ILE A 5 -0.19 2.09 31.75
C ILE A 5 0.79 0.92 31.97
N GLY A 6 1.50 0.91 33.11
CA GLY A 6 2.47 -0.14 33.45
C GLY A 6 1.83 -1.52 33.56
N GLU A 7 0.66 -1.62 34.19
CA GLU A 7 -0.10 -2.87 34.28
C GLU A 7 -0.61 -3.33 32.90
N ALA A 8 -1.06 -2.41 32.02
CA ALA A 8 -1.47 -2.73 30.68
C ALA A 8 -0.31 -3.27 29.84
N LEU A 9 0.87 -2.63 29.89
CA LEU A 9 2.08 -3.14 29.24
C LEU A 9 2.53 -4.48 29.84
N GLY A 10 2.35 -4.67 31.15
CA GLY A 10 2.62 -5.94 31.84
C GLY A 10 1.72 -7.07 31.32
N ALA A 11 0.43 -6.80 31.12
CA ALA A 11 -0.54 -7.78 30.61
C ALA A 11 -0.23 -8.18 29.15
N ALA A 12 0.33 -7.28 28.34
CA ALA A 12 0.72 -7.56 26.96
C ALA A 12 2.06 -8.30 26.84
N ARG A 13 2.84 -8.37 27.93
CA ARG A 13 4.19 -8.96 27.91
C ARG A 13 4.15 -10.44 27.56
N GLY A 14 4.91 -10.80 26.52
CA GLY A 14 4.99 -12.18 26.02
C GLY A 14 3.85 -12.59 25.11
N ALA A 15 2.78 -11.78 25.00
CA ALA A 15 1.66 -12.04 24.11
C ALA A 15 1.85 -11.32 22.75
N ILE A 16 2.33 -10.08 22.76
CA ILE A 16 2.66 -9.28 21.58
C ILE A 16 3.99 -8.54 21.77
N PRO A 17 4.64 -8.03 20.68
CA PRO A 17 5.81 -7.17 20.77
C PRO A 17 5.52 -5.91 21.61
N ALA A 18 6.49 -5.53 22.46
CA ALA A 18 6.35 -4.36 23.33
C ALA A 18 6.14 -3.03 22.56
N SER A 19 6.67 -2.93 21.33
CA SER A 19 6.44 -1.81 20.41
C SER A 19 4.97 -1.71 20.00
N GLU A 20 4.34 -2.82 19.69
CA GLU A 20 2.92 -2.88 19.31
C GLU A 20 2.01 -2.52 20.51
N ALA A 21 2.27 -3.08 21.69
CA ALA A 21 1.52 -2.72 22.90
C ALA A 21 1.56 -1.21 23.19
N ARG A 22 2.72 -0.56 22.97
CA ARG A 22 2.85 0.90 23.08
C ARG A 22 2.07 1.64 22.02
N LEU A 23 2.04 1.15 20.76
CA LEU A 23 1.26 1.75 19.68
C LEU A 23 -0.24 1.72 20.02
N LEU A 24 -0.76 0.59 20.48
CA LEU A 24 -2.16 0.46 20.89
C LEU A 24 -2.51 1.42 22.03
N LEU A 25 -1.65 1.54 23.04
CA LEU A 25 -1.87 2.50 24.14
C LEU A 25 -1.79 3.95 23.68
N ARG A 26 -0.89 4.28 22.76
CA ARG A 26 -0.79 5.64 22.18
C ARG A 26 -2.11 6.04 21.53
N GLU A 27 -2.67 5.17 20.74
CA GLU A 27 -3.95 5.40 20.07
C GLU A 27 -5.08 5.63 21.08
N ILE A 28 -5.17 4.78 22.10
CA ILE A 28 -6.23 4.86 23.12
C ILE A 28 -6.11 6.13 23.97
N LEU A 29 -4.89 6.56 24.28
CA LEU A 29 -4.60 7.66 25.20
C LEU A 29 -4.41 9.01 24.50
N GLY A 30 -4.25 9.03 23.17
CA GLY A 30 -3.93 10.25 22.43
C GLY A 30 -2.63 10.90 22.89
N CYS A 31 -1.60 10.10 23.26
CA CYS A 31 -0.36 10.62 23.85
C CYS A 31 0.88 10.11 23.10
N SER A 32 2.04 10.72 23.38
CA SER A 32 3.31 10.32 22.74
C SER A 32 3.88 9.04 23.35
N ALA A 33 4.77 8.36 22.60
CA ALA A 33 5.53 7.20 23.10
C ALA A 33 6.39 7.56 24.32
N ALA A 34 6.92 8.78 24.36
CA ALA A 34 7.69 9.29 25.50
C ALA A 34 6.82 9.37 26.77
N GLN A 35 5.57 9.84 26.67
CA GLN A 35 4.66 9.91 27.79
C GLN A 35 4.27 8.54 28.33
N ILE A 36 4.07 7.54 27.46
CA ILE A 36 3.82 6.15 27.88
C ILE A 36 5.00 5.59 28.68
N SER A 37 6.22 5.88 28.24
CA SER A 37 7.43 5.40 28.92
C SER A 37 7.73 6.16 30.21
N ALA A 38 7.45 7.46 30.25
CA ALA A 38 7.77 8.31 31.38
C ALA A 38 6.77 8.21 32.56
N TYR A 39 5.50 7.84 32.29
CA TYR A 39 4.44 7.83 33.27
C TYR A 39 3.71 6.47 33.34
N PRO A 40 4.40 5.36 33.66
CA PRO A 40 3.79 4.04 33.71
C PRO A 40 2.72 3.92 34.82
N GLU A 41 2.79 4.77 35.86
CA GLU A 41 1.82 4.85 36.99
C GLU A 41 0.54 5.58 36.58
N ARG A 42 0.47 6.27 35.46
CA ARG A 42 -0.73 6.97 34.99
C ARG A 42 -1.89 6.00 34.86
N SER A 43 -2.99 6.35 35.55
CA SER A 43 -4.22 5.55 35.56
C SER A 43 -4.92 5.56 34.21
N LEU A 44 -5.50 4.42 33.85
CA LEU A 44 -6.42 4.24 32.74
C LEU A 44 -7.85 4.34 33.25
N SER A 45 -8.73 5.00 32.50
CA SER A 45 -10.17 4.89 32.74
C SER A 45 -10.64 3.46 32.42
N ALA A 46 -11.78 3.07 32.98
CA ALA A 46 -12.36 1.75 32.72
C ALA A 46 -12.57 1.49 31.21
N GLY A 47 -13.04 2.52 30.46
CA GLY A 47 -13.21 2.42 29.02
C GLY A 47 -11.88 2.27 28.26
N GLN A 48 -10.82 2.97 28.68
CA GLN A 48 -9.48 2.83 28.09
C GLN A 48 -8.89 1.44 28.36
N ALA A 49 -9.02 0.95 29.59
CA ALA A 49 -8.55 -0.38 29.96
C ALA A 49 -9.30 -1.49 29.20
N GLN A 50 -10.61 -1.33 29.02
CA GLN A 50 -11.43 -2.26 28.24
C GLN A 50 -11.02 -2.24 26.75
N ARG A 51 -10.93 -1.06 26.12
CA ARG A 51 -10.51 -0.92 24.73
C ARG A 51 -9.11 -1.52 24.49
N PHE A 52 -8.20 -1.33 25.43
CA PHE A 52 -6.87 -1.96 25.32
C PHE A 52 -6.95 -3.48 25.38
N ALA A 53 -7.74 -4.04 26.29
CA ALA A 53 -7.91 -5.49 26.40
C ALA A 53 -8.52 -6.08 25.11
N GLU A 54 -9.55 -5.44 24.55
CA GLU A 54 -10.17 -5.85 23.28
C GLU A 54 -9.17 -5.81 22.11
N MET A 55 -8.38 -4.73 21.97
CA MET A 55 -7.37 -4.62 20.93
C MET A 55 -6.23 -5.62 21.13
N LEU A 56 -5.81 -5.86 22.37
CA LEU A 56 -4.79 -6.86 22.70
C LEU A 56 -5.27 -8.28 22.32
N GLU A 57 -6.50 -8.65 22.65
CA GLU A 57 -7.09 -9.94 22.30
C GLU A 57 -7.11 -10.15 20.77
N ARG A 58 -7.57 -9.17 20.02
CA ARG A 58 -7.58 -9.19 18.55
C ARG A 58 -6.16 -9.32 18.00
N ARG A 59 -5.18 -8.59 18.56
CA ARG A 59 -3.77 -8.70 18.12
C ARG A 59 -3.17 -10.06 18.45
N VAL A 60 -3.47 -10.64 19.59
CA VAL A 60 -3.05 -12.02 19.94
C VAL A 60 -3.66 -13.04 18.98
N ALA A 61 -4.89 -12.83 18.51
CA ALA A 61 -5.49 -13.61 17.45
C ALA A 61 -4.83 -13.40 16.07
N GLY A 62 -3.90 -12.41 15.95
CA GLY A 62 -3.07 -12.14 14.78
C GLY A 62 -3.55 -10.99 13.90
N GLU A 63 -4.60 -10.24 14.29
CA GLU A 63 -5.09 -9.11 13.49
C GLU A 63 -4.00 -8.03 13.36
N PRO A 64 -3.75 -7.50 12.13
CA PRO A 64 -2.73 -6.48 11.90
C PRO A 64 -2.91 -5.24 12.76
N VAL A 65 -1.82 -4.72 13.31
CA VAL A 65 -1.86 -3.47 14.10
C VAL A 65 -2.45 -2.33 13.29
N ALA A 66 -2.16 -2.25 11.99
CA ALA A 66 -2.72 -1.22 11.12
C ALA A 66 -4.25 -1.26 11.06
N TYR A 67 -4.87 -2.45 11.05
CA TYR A 67 -6.33 -2.56 11.09
C TYR A 67 -6.91 -2.26 12.47
N LEU A 68 -6.18 -2.58 13.54
CA LEU A 68 -6.58 -2.20 14.90
C LEU A 68 -6.57 -0.68 15.12
N LEU A 69 -5.58 0.00 14.54
CA LEU A 69 -5.46 1.46 14.57
C LEU A 69 -6.38 2.14 13.54
N GLY A 70 -6.73 1.43 12.46
CA GLY A 70 -7.48 1.97 11.35
C GLY A 70 -6.64 2.81 10.39
N GLU A 71 -5.32 2.88 10.59
CA GLU A 71 -4.42 3.70 9.80
C GLU A 71 -3.03 3.07 9.61
N ARG A 72 -2.36 3.49 8.53
CA ARG A 72 -0.97 3.17 8.21
C ARG A 72 -0.28 4.38 7.61
N GLU A 73 0.93 4.62 8.06
CA GLU A 73 1.79 5.66 7.46
C GLU A 73 2.34 5.17 6.11
N PHE A 74 2.33 6.05 5.09
CA PHE A 74 2.95 5.87 3.78
C PHE A 74 3.43 7.23 3.27
N TYR A 75 4.68 7.33 2.91
CA TYR A 75 5.33 8.53 2.40
C TYR A 75 5.11 9.78 3.28
N GLY A 76 5.27 9.60 4.60
CA GLY A 76 5.09 10.66 5.61
C GLY A 76 3.63 11.07 5.87
N ARG A 77 2.63 10.33 5.37
CA ARG A 77 1.20 10.63 5.51
C ARG A 77 0.44 9.46 6.13
N SER A 78 -0.57 9.75 6.97
CA SER A 78 -1.44 8.72 7.51
C SER A 78 -2.56 8.39 6.53
N PHE A 79 -2.67 7.11 6.17
CA PHE A 79 -3.73 6.56 5.32
C PHE A 79 -4.64 5.66 6.15
N ARG A 80 -5.94 5.91 6.05
CA ARG A 80 -6.94 4.99 6.59
C ARG A 80 -6.83 3.65 5.89
N VAL A 81 -6.86 2.58 6.67
CA VAL A 81 -6.89 1.20 6.18
C VAL A 81 -8.00 0.40 6.87
N THR A 82 -8.54 -0.56 6.16
CA THR A 82 -9.57 -1.50 6.64
C THR A 82 -9.31 -2.86 6.00
N PRO A 83 -9.94 -3.95 6.46
CA PRO A 83 -9.83 -5.26 5.81
C PRO A 83 -10.27 -5.31 4.33
N ALA A 84 -10.75 -4.19 3.77
CA ALA A 84 -11.09 -4.08 2.35
C ALA A 84 -9.89 -3.73 1.45
N VAL A 85 -8.73 -3.38 2.01
CA VAL A 85 -7.56 -2.92 1.25
C VAL A 85 -6.27 -3.53 1.78
N LEU A 86 -5.28 -3.71 0.90
CA LEU A 86 -3.91 -4.02 1.29
C LEU A 86 -3.38 -2.90 2.21
N ILE A 87 -2.68 -3.28 3.27
CA ILE A 87 -1.96 -2.33 4.12
C ILE A 87 -0.76 -1.78 3.32
N PRO A 88 -0.63 -0.47 3.12
CA PRO A 88 0.50 0.12 2.38
C PRO A 88 1.86 -0.38 2.87
N ARG A 89 2.72 -0.77 1.93
CA ARG A 89 4.07 -1.28 2.19
C ARG A 89 5.11 -0.20 1.95
N PRO A 90 6.15 -0.11 2.79
CA PRO A 90 7.22 0.88 2.57
C PRO A 90 7.93 0.72 1.23
N GLU A 91 8.04 -0.52 0.72
CA GLU A 91 8.68 -0.83 -0.56
C GLU A 91 7.95 -0.17 -1.75
N THR A 92 6.64 0.03 -1.62
CA THR A 92 5.80 0.68 -2.64
C THR A 92 6.15 2.18 -2.81
N GLU A 93 6.75 2.81 -1.80
CA GLU A 93 7.21 4.21 -1.88
C GLU A 93 8.25 4.41 -2.99
N LEU A 94 9.00 3.36 -3.32
CA LEU A 94 9.96 3.36 -4.43
C LEU A 94 9.31 3.72 -5.77
N ILE A 95 8.05 3.35 -6.00
CA ILE A 95 7.32 3.75 -7.22
C ILE A 95 7.17 5.27 -7.28
N VAL A 96 6.85 5.91 -6.15
CA VAL A 96 6.71 7.38 -6.08
C VAL A 96 8.05 8.04 -6.43
N GLU A 97 9.14 7.59 -5.82
CA GLU A 97 10.49 8.11 -6.08
C GLU A 97 10.88 7.97 -7.56
N LEU A 98 10.64 6.79 -8.14
CA LEU A 98 10.94 6.53 -9.55
C LEU A 98 10.12 7.38 -10.53
N VAL A 99 8.88 7.72 -10.20
CA VAL A 99 8.07 8.66 -10.99
C VAL A 99 8.65 10.06 -10.89
N LEU A 100 8.98 10.53 -9.67
CA LEU A 100 9.56 11.85 -9.44
C LEU A 100 10.91 12.03 -10.14
N GLU A 101 11.78 11.02 -10.15
CA GLU A 101 13.07 11.02 -10.84
C GLU A 101 12.93 11.17 -12.37
N ARG A 102 11.85 10.62 -12.95
CA ARG A 102 11.61 10.63 -14.40
C ARG A 102 10.77 11.82 -14.85
N LEU A 103 10.29 12.61 -13.91
CA LEU A 103 9.45 13.77 -14.20
C LEU A 103 10.29 14.91 -14.78
N GLY A 104 9.91 15.41 -15.96
CA GLY A 104 10.50 16.61 -16.52
C GLY A 104 10.14 17.87 -15.71
N ALA A 105 11.02 18.84 -15.70
CA ALA A 105 10.79 20.11 -15.01
C ALA A 105 9.50 20.80 -15.50
N GLY A 106 8.60 21.14 -14.59
CA GLY A 106 7.33 21.81 -14.91
C GLY A 106 6.29 20.95 -15.60
N ALA A 107 6.48 19.62 -15.64
CA ALA A 107 5.52 18.72 -16.27
C ALA A 107 4.19 18.65 -15.50
N ALA A 108 3.10 18.46 -16.25
CA ALA A 108 1.76 18.17 -15.74
C ALA A 108 1.32 16.79 -16.22
N PRO A 109 1.89 15.70 -15.65
CA PRO A 109 1.72 14.37 -16.19
C PRO A 109 0.32 13.83 -15.97
N ARG A 110 -0.09 12.94 -16.85
CA ARG A 110 -1.28 12.09 -16.67
C ARG A 110 -0.83 10.75 -16.11
N ILE A 111 -1.29 10.43 -14.93
CA ILE A 111 -0.88 9.25 -14.17
C ILE A 111 -2.08 8.33 -13.99
N LEU A 112 -1.89 7.04 -14.22
CA LEU A 112 -2.85 5.98 -13.94
C LEU A 112 -2.27 5.06 -12.86
N ASP A 113 -2.99 4.91 -11.74
CA ASP A 113 -2.70 3.93 -10.70
C ASP A 113 -3.67 2.74 -10.84
N LEU A 114 -3.14 1.56 -11.08
CA LEU A 114 -3.89 0.33 -11.29
C LEU A 114 -3.89 -0.53 -10.02
N GLY A 115 -5.10 -0.88 -9.52
CA GLY A 115 -5.24 -1.60 -8.25
C GLY A 115 -4.90 -0.70 -7.07
N THR A 116 -5.57 0.46 -6.99
CA THR A 116 -5.17 1.55 -6.07
C THR A 116 -5.32 1.20 -4.58
N GLY A 117 -6.14 0.20 -4.23
CA GLY A 117 -6.35 -0.23 -2.85
C GLY A 117 -6.78 0.91 -1.92
N SER A 118 -5.94 1.26 -0.96
CA SER A 118 -6.15 2.40 -0.04
C SER A 118 -5.98 3.77 -0.69
N GLY A 119 -5.53 3.84 -1.95
CA GLY A 119 -5.18 5.07 -2.63
C GLY A 119 -3.76 5.59 -2.32
N ALA A 120 -2.93 4.82 -1.64
CA ALA A 120 -1.63 5.28 -1.16
C ALA A 120 -0.75 5.85 -2.27
N LEU A 121 -0.60 5.14 -3.40
CA LEU A 121 0.17 5.61 -4.56
C LEU A 121 -0.48 6.83 -5.21
N ALA A 122 -1.73 6.72 -5.62
CA ALA A 122 -2.44 7.76 -6.36
C ALA A 122 -2.52 9.08 -5.59
N VAL A 123 -2.89 9.02 -4.32
CA VAL A 123 -3.02 10.20 -3.44
C VAL A 123 -1.66 10.84 -3.21
N THR A 124 -0.62 10.04 -2.95
CA THR A 124 0.75 10.55 -2.76
C THR A 124 1.24 11.23 -4.03
N LEU A 125 1.11 10.60 -5.20
CA LEU A 125 1.51 11.20 -6.48
C LEU A 125 0.76 12.49 -6.79
N ALA A 126 -0.53 12.58 -6.47
CA ALA A 126 -1.31 13.80 -6.66
C ALA A 126 -0.85 14.93 -5.72
N LEU A 127 -0.35 14.62 -4.54
CA LEU A 127 0.16 15.61 -3.58
C LEU A 127 1.60 16.05 -3.90
N GLU A 128 2.47 15.10 -4.31
CA GLU A 128 3.86 15.39 -4.70
C GLU A 128 3.94 16.14 -6.05
N ILE A 129 2.97 15.93 -6.94
CA ILE A 129 2.92 16.55 -8.26
C ILE A 129 1.59 17.31 -8.43
N PRO A 130 1.44 18.52 -7.85
CA PRO A 130 0.16 19.23 -7.84
C PRO A 130 -0.43 19.52 -9.24
N ALA A 131 0.40 19.52 -10.29
CA ALA A 131 -0.01 19.70 -11.67
C ALA A 131 -0.46 18.40 -12.35
N ALA A 132 -0.27 17.24 -11.71
CA ALA A 132 -0.63 15.94 -12.27
C ALA A 132 -2.15 15.75 -12.39
N GLN A 133 -2.57 15.03 -13.42
CA GLN A 133 -3.92 14.49 -13.56
C GLN A 133 -3.89 13.01 -13.20
N VAL A 134 -4.23 12.68 -11.94
CA VAL A 134 -4.18 11.32 -11.45
C VAL A 134 -5.55 10.65 -11.56
N THR A 135 -5.58 9.50 -12.22
CA THR A 135 -6.70 8.56 -12.25
C THR A 135 -6.26 7.29 -11.51
N ALA A 136 -7.10 6.83 -10.61
CA ALA A 136 -6.86 5.61 -9.83
C ALA A 136 -8.00 4.63 -10.05
N VAL A 137 -7.69 3.38 -10.30
CA VAL A 137 -8.69 2.35 -10.55
C VAL A 137 -8.53 1.17 -9.59
N ASP A 138 -9.65 0.58 -9.24
CA ASP A 138 -9.73 -0.68 -8.51
C ASP A 138 -11.00 -1.41 -8.94
N PHE A 139 -11.00 -2.74 -8.92
CA PHE A 139 -12.21 -3.51 -9.20
C PHE A 139 -13.13 -3.61 -7.98
N SER A 140 -12.62 -3.30 -6.78
CA SER A 140 -13.35 -3.34 -5.51
C SER A 140 -13.97 -1.99 -5.18
N PRO A 141 -15.32 -1.84 -5.19
CA PRO A 141 -15.96 -0.60 -4.76
C PRO A 141 -15.65 -0.23 -3.31
N THR A 142 -15.42 -1.23 -2.45
CA THR A 142 -15.07 -1.00 -1.04
C THR A 142 -13.66 -0.45 -0.89
N ALA A 143 -12.70 -0.90 -1.71
CA ALA A 143 -11.36 -0.32 -1.76
C ALA A 143 -11.41 1.13 -2.27
N LEU A 144 -12.15 1.39 -3.34
CA LEU A 144 -12.34 2.75 -3.86
C LEU A 144 -12.98 3.70 -2.84
N ALA A 145 -13.89 3.22 -2.01
CA ALA A 145 -14.46 4.03 -0.94
C ALA A 145 -13.40 4.44 0.11
N VAL A 146 -12.49 3.53 0.45
CA VAL A 146 -11.35 3.83 1.33
C VAL A 146 -10.40 4.83 0.66
N ALA A 147 -10.02 4.60 -0.60
CA ALA A 147 -9.14 5.47 -1.37
C ALA A 147 -9.71 6.90 -1.51
N ALA A 148 -11.00 7.01 -1.83
CA ALA A 148 -11.68 8.30 -1.94
C ALA A 148 -11.72 9.05 -0.60
N ALA A 149 -11.95 8.33 0.51
CA ALA A 149 -11.92 8.91 1.85
C ALA A 149 -10.50 9.44 2.20
N ASN A 150 -9.44 8.69 1.85
CA ASN A 150 -8.06 9.12 2.02
C ASN A 150 -7.73 10.34 1.15
N GLY A 151 -8.12 10.32 -0.12
CA GLY A 151 -7.94 11.47 -1.03
C GLY A 151 -8.60 12.73 -0.49
N ALA A 152 -9.84 12.62 -0.01
CA ALA A 152 -10.58 13.74 0.56
C ALA A 152 -9.94 14.25 1.87
N ALA A 153 -9.54 13.34 2.77
CA ALA A 153 -8.93 13.70 4.06
C ALA A 153 -7.58 14.41 3.89
N LEU A 154 -6.79 14.01 2.89
CA LEU A 154 -5.47 14.58 2.59
C LEU A 154 -5.52 15.74 1.58
N GLY A 155 -6.69 16.07 1.03
CA GLY A 155 -6.86 17.17 0.07
C GLY A 155 -6.30 16.88 -1.32
N ALA A 156 -6.12 15.62 -1.68
CA ALA A 156 -5.61 15.20 -2.99
C ALA A 156 -6.71 15.21 -4.05
N ARG A 157 -6.35 15.60 -5.28
CA ARG A 157 -7.25 15.58 -6.44
C ARG A 157 -7.00 14.33 -7.27
N VAL A 158 -7.75 13.27 -7.02
CA VAL A 158 -7.67 12.00 -7.73
C VAL A 158 -9.03 11.62 -8.28
N ARG A 159 -9.07 11.15 -9.53
CA ARG A 159 -10.25 10.57 -10.14
C ARG A 159 -10.28 9.07 -9.86
N PHE A 160 -11.18 8.61 -9.01
CA PHE A 160 -11.39 7.20 -8.69
C PHE A 160 -12.41 6.58 -9.64
N VAL A 161 -12.11 5.39 -10.20
CA VAL A 161 -12.95 4.69 -11.19
C VAL A 161 -12.97 3.20 -10.87
N GLU A 162 -14.15 2.60 -10.79
CA GLU A 162 -14.30 1.14 -10.71
C GLU A 162 -13.93 0.52 -12.05
N SER A 163 -12.93 -0.37 -12.05
CA SER A 163 -12.41 -1.00 -13.27
C SER A 163 -11.65 -2.28 -12.97
N ASP A 164 -11.88 -3.33 -13.73
CA ASP A 164 -10.95 -4.45 -13.83
C ASP A 164 -9.79 -4.01 -14.76
N TRP A 165 -8.69 -3.61 -14.13
CA TRP A 165 -7.51 -3.02 -14.77
C TRP A 165 -7.93 -1.87 -15.72
N PHE A 166 -7.78 -2.08 -17.02
CA PHE A 166 -8.03 -1.06 -18.05
C PHE A 166 -9.47 -1.01 -18.57
N ALA A 167 -10.36 -1.91 -18.14
CA ALA A 167 -11.66 -2.13 -18.77
C ALA A 167 -12.55 -0.88 -18.83
N ALA A 168 -12.53 -0.03 -17.78
CA ALA A 168 -13.28 1.23 -17.75
C ALA A 168 -12.40 2.47 -17.94
N VAL A 169 -11.10 2.26 -18.26
CA VAL A 169 -10.17 3.36 -18.56
C VAL A 169 -10.37 3.77 -20.02
N GLY A 170 -10.80 5.01 -20.24
CA GLY A 170 -10.95 5.55 -21.61
C GLY A 170 -9.61 5.58 -22.38
N ALA A 171 -9.68 5.71 -23.70
CA ALA A 171 -8.52 5.79 -24.59
C ALA A 171 -7.67 7.06 -24.34
N ASN A 172 -7.19 7.20 -23.13
CA ASN A 172 -6.36 8.31 -22.67
C ASN A 172 -4.89 7.87 -22.70
N ALA A 173 -4.03 8.68 -23.30
CA ALA A 173 -2.60 8.44 -23.24
C ALA A 173 -2.03 8.93 -21.91
N PHE A 174 -1.51 8.03 -21.07
CA PHE A 174 -0.89 8.34 -19.78
C PHE A 174 0.63 8.48 -19.95
N ASP A 175 1.22 9.42 -19.22
CA ASP A 175 2.68 9.57 -19.16
C ASP A 175 3.29 8.54 -18.21
N PHE A 176 2.55 8.17 -17.16
CA PHE A 176 2.91 7.11 -16.23
C PHE A 176 1.73 6.19 -15.95
N ILE A 177 1.99 4.89 -15.99
CA ILE A 177 1.12 3.85 -15.44
C ILE A 177 1.89 3.20 -14.30
N VAL A 178 1.33 3.21 -13.10
CA VAL A 178 1.92 2.63 -11.89
C VAL A 178 1.02 1.55 -11.34
N SER A 179 1.58 0.53 -10.71
CA SER A 179 0.79 -0.51 -10.06
C SER A 179 1.61 -1.23 -8.99
N ASN A 180 0.96 -1.54 -7.88
CA ASN A 180 1.35 -2.62 -6.98
C ASN A 180 0.28 -3.71 -7.10
N PRO A 181 0.35 -4.58 -8.12
CA PRO A 181 -0.65 -5.61 -8.37
C PRO A 181 -0.45 -6.79 -7.43
N PRO A 182 -1.41 -7.71 -7.30
CA PRO A 182 -1.18 -9.01 -6.68
C PRO A 182 -0.06 -9.75 -7.40
N TYR A 183 0.86 -10.35 -6.63
CA TYR A 183 2.02 -11.05 -7.19
C TYR A 183 2.44 -12.30 -6.40
N ILE A 184 1.61 -12.78 -5.47
CA ILE A 184 1.88 -13.99 -4.70
C ILE A 184 1.23 -15.19 -5.43
N ALA A 185 1.92 -16.34 -5.46
CA ALA A 185 1.35 -17.56 -6.01
C ALA A 185 0.15 -18.04 -5.18
N ASP A 186 -0.88 -18.60 -5.82
CA ASP A 186 -2.14 -19.01 -5.17
C ASP A 186 -1.94 -20.04 -4.05
N ASP A 187 -0.90 -20.87 -4.15
CA ASP A 187 -0.56 -21.94 -3.21
C ASP A 187 0.58 -21.55 -2.24
N ASP A 188 1.02 -20.30 -2.24
CA ASP A 188 2.09 -19.83 -1.34
C ASP A 188 1.63 -19.90 0.11
N PRO A 189 2.34 -20.67 0.98
CA PRO A 189 1.97 -20.84 2.37
C PRO A 189 1.97 -19.52 3.17
N HIS A 190 2.68 -18.48 2.70
CA HIS A 190 2.69 -17.17 3.35
C HIS A 190 1.32 -16.48 3.35
N LEU A 191 0.42 -16.81 2.40
CA LEU A 191 -0.96 -16.29 2.38
C LEU A 191 -1.75 -16.65 3.65
N GLY A 192 -1.43 -17.79 4.29
CA GLY A 192 -2.04 -18.23 5.54
C GLY A 192 -1.33 -17.80 6.82
N LEU A 193 -0.25 -17.01 6.73
CA LEU A 193 0.62 -16.71 7.87
C LEU A 193 0.59 -15.21 8.24
N GLY A 194 0.86 -14.94 9.52
CA GLY A 194 1.06 -13.58 10.02
C GLY A 194 -0.12 -12.64 9.74
N ASP A 195 0.20 -11.39 9.46
CA ASP A 195 -0.75 -10.32 9.19
C ASP A 195 -1.45 -10.49 7.82
N VAL A 196 -0.76 -11.08 6.83
CA VAL A 196 -1.21 -11.24 5.44
C VAL A 196 -2.55 -11.98 5.33
N ARG A 197 -2.79 -12.98 6.20
CA ARG A 197 -4.04 -13.76 6.22
C ARG A 197 -5.31 -12.95 6.50
N PHE A 198 -5.18 -11.71 7.00
CA PHE A 198 -6.29 -10.79 7.27
C PHE A 198 -6.54 -9.82 6.11
N GLU A 199 -5.63 -9.77 5.14
CA GLU A 199 -5.71 -8.87 4.00
C GLU A 199 -6.53 -9.52 2.88
N PRO A 200 -7.15 -8.74 1.97
CA PRO A 200 -7.95 -9.31 0.89
C PRO A 200 -7.10 -10.25 0.01
N SER A 201 -7.50 -11.49 -0.15
CA SER A 201 -6.77 -12.46 -1.00
C SER A 201 -6.62 -11.96 -2.44
N THR A 202 -7.61 -11.24 -2.95
CA THR A 202 -7.60 -10.62 -4.28
C THR A 202 -6.58 -9.49 -4.44
N ALA A 203 -6.04 -8.95 -3.34
CA ALA A 203 -4.96 -7.97 -3.37
C ALA A 203 -3.57 -8.63 -3.21
N LEU A 204 -3.51 -9.94 -3.06
CA LEU A 204 -2.30 -10.69 -2.76
C LEU A 204 -1.97 -11.73 -3.84
N ALA A 205 -2.92 -12.59 -4.19
CA ALA A 205 -2.71 -13.76 -5.01
C ALA A 205 -3.03 -13.50 -6.50
N SER A 206 -2.18 -14.04 -7.39
CA SER A 206 -2.28 -13.82 -8.84
C SER A 206 -1.79 -15.05 -9.63
N GLY A 207 -2.61 -16.11 -9.58
CA GLY A 207 -2.37 -17.34 -10.31
C GLY A 207 -1.23 -18.22 -9.76
N PRO A 208 -0.93 -19.32 -10.42
CA PRO A 208 0.00 -20.34 -9.90
C PRO A 208 1.44 -19.87 -9.68
N LEU A 209 1.86 -18.81 -10.36
CA LEU A 209 3.22 -18.24 -10.25
C LEU A 209 3.22 -16.80 -9.73
N GLY A 210 2.06 -16.27 -9.34
CA GLY A 210 1.95 -14.88 -8.93
C GLY A 210 2.19 -13.88 -10.08
N MET A 211 2.04 -14.31 -11.33
CA MET A 211 2.44 -13.49 -12.49
C MET A 211 1.25 -13.07 -13.37
N ASP A 212 0.04 -13.57 -13.12
CA ASP A 212 -1.08 -13.41 -14.05
C ASP A 212 -1.47 -11.94 -14.23
N ASP A 213 -1.57 -11.17 -13.15
CA ASP A 213 -1.90 -9.75 -13.24
C ASP A 213 -0.76 -8.90 -13.80
N LEU A 214 0.50 -9.22 -13.47
CA LEU A 214 1.67 -8.60 -14.09
C LEU A 214 1.65 -8.79 -15.61
N HIS A 215 1.29 -10.00 -16.09
CA HIS A 215 1.12 -10.28 -17.51
C HIS A 215 -0.02 -9.48 -18.15
N ARG A 216 -1.19 -9.42 -17.50
CA ARG A 216 -2.34 -8.64 -17.99
C ARG A 216 -2.01 -7.16 -18.13
N ILE A 217 -1.36 -6.59 -17.12
CA ILE A 217 -0.98 -5.18 -17.10
C ILE A 217 0.05 -4.89 -18.20
N ALA A 218 1.15 -5.66 -18.26
CA ALA A 218 2.22 -5.44 -19.23
C ALA A 218 1.74 -5.57 -20.68
N ALA A 219 0.83 -6.51 -20.95
CA ALA A 219 0.28 -6.72 -22.29
C ALA A 219 -0.62 -5.55 -22.74
N ALA A 220 -1.41 -4.99 -21.85
CA ALA A 220 -2.38 -3.94 -22.18
C ALA A 220 -1.80 -2.53 -22.12
N ALA A 221 -0.86 -2.26 -21.20
CA ALA A 221 -0.31 -0.92 -20.93
C ALA A 221 0.18 -0.13 -22.16
N PRO A 222 0.80 -0.74 -23.21
CA PRO A 222 1.23 0.01 -24.40
C PRO A 222 0.10 0.75 -25.12
N ALA A 223 -1.14 0.26 -25.06
CA ALA A 223 -2.30 0.90 -25.67
C ALA A 223 -2.76 2.16 -24.92
N PHE A 224 -2.42 2.28 -23.65
CA PHE A 224 -2.84 3.36 -22.75
C PHE A 224 -1.72 4.36 -22.43
N LEU A 225 -0.46 4.02 -22.67
CA LEU A 225 0.67 4.92 -22.49
C LEU A 225 0.79 5.91 -23.66
N ALA A 226 1.20 7.12 -23.38
CA ALA A 226 1.71 8.04 -24.37
C ALA A 226 3.02 7.51 -24.99
N PRO A 227 3.39 7.91 -26.23
CA PRO A 227 4.75 7.66 -26.73
C PRO A 227 5.78 8.23 -25.75
N GLY A 228 6.75 7.42 -25.34
CA GLY A 228 7.72 7.78 -24.32
C GLY A 228 7.23 7.67 -22.87
N GLY A 229 5.97 7.27 -22.62
CA GLY A 229 5.43 7.05 -21.29
C GLY A 229 5.97 5.81 -20.60
N TRP A 230 5.90 5.77 -19.29
CA TRP A 230 6.50 4.74 -18.44
C TRP A 230 5.47 3.83 -17.78
N LEU A 231 5.75 2.54 -17.76
CA LEU A 231 5.09 1.57 -16.89
C LEU A 231 6.02 1.22 -15.72
N LEU A 232 5.52 1.28 -14.48
CA LEU A 232 6.24 0.88 -13.26
C LEU A 232 5.37 -0.10 -12.49
N MET A 233 5.90 -1.29 -12.19
CA MET A 233 5.17 -2.33 -11.46
C MET A 233 6.00 -2.88 -10.31
N GLU A 234 5.40 -2.92 -9.12
CA GLU A 234 5.94 -3.70 -7.99
C GLU A 234 5.78 -5.20 -8.27
N HIS A 235 6.68 -6.01 -7.72
CA HIS A 235 6.65 -7.46 -7.85
C HIS A 235 7.36 -8.15 -6.67
N GLY A 236 7.23 -9.47 -6.57
CA GLY A 236 7.91 -10.29 -5.58
C GLY A 236 9.44 -10.23 -5.69
N TYR A 237 10.11 -10.57 -4.60
CA TYR A 237 11.57 -10.45 -4.45
C TYR A 237 12.37 -11.27 -5.47
N ASP A 238 11.79 -12.28 -6.06
CA ASP A 238 12.39 -13.22 -7.03
C ASP A 238 11.86 -13.07 -8.45
N GLN A 239 10.90 -12.15 -8.69
CA GLN A 239 10.22 -12.01 -9.98
C GLN A 239 10.85 -10.99 -10.93
N ALA A 240 11.84 -10.20 -10.51
CA ALA A 240 12.40 -9.09 -11.29
C ALA A 240 12.85 -9.48 -12.71
N ALA A 241 13.55 -10.61 -12.86
CA ALA A 241 14.01 -11.08 -14.16
C ALA A 241 12.84 -11.43 -15.10
N MET A 242 11.82 -12.10 -14.57
CA MET A 242 10.62 -12.48 -15.32
C MET A 242 9.83 -11.24 -15.77
N VAL A 243 9.73 -10.22 -14.91
CA VAL A 243 9.02 -8.98 -15.26
C VAL A 243 9.80 -8.16 -16.28
N ARG A 244 11.14 -8.09 -16.21
CA ARG A 244 11.97 -7.46 -17.27
C ARG A 244 11.77 -8.15 -18.62
N ASP A 245 11.85 -9.48 -18.66
CA ASP A 245 11.62 -10.27 -19.88
C ASP A 245 10.21 -10.04 -20.43
N LEU A 246 9.21 -9.94 -19.54
CA LEU A 246 7.83 -9.65 -19.91
C LEU A 246 7.72 -8.29 -20.60
N LEU A 247 8.30 -7.23 -20.02
CA LEU A 247 8.28 -5.90 -20.62
C LEU A 247 9.01 -5.86 -21.99
N CYS A 248 10.16 -6.53 -22.09
CA CYS A 248 10.88 -6.65 -23.37
C CYS A 248 10.03 -7.32 -24.45
N ARG A 249 9.30 -8.41 -24.11
CA ARG A 249 8.39 -9.09 -25.07
C ARG A 249 7.28 -8.16 -25.56
N HIS A 250 6.79 -7.25 -24.70
CA HIS A 250 5.80 -6.23 -25.06
C HIS A 250 6.41 -4.95 -25.65
N ARG A 251 7.69 -5.01 -26.10
CA ARG A 251 8.41 -3.94 -26.81
C ARG A 251 8.61 -2.66 -26.01
N PHE A 252 8.65 -2.77 -24.69
CA PHE A 252 9.14 -1.68 -23.87
C PHE A 252 10.66 -1.53 -24.08
N VAL A 253 11.13 -0.30 -24.05
CA VAL A 253 12.56 0.08 -24.09
C VAL A 253 12.97 0.64 -22.73
N ASP A 254 14.27 0.83 -22.50
CA ASP A 254 14.82 1.33 -21.24
C ASP A 254 14.33 0.50 -20.03
N VAL A 255 14.18 -0.81 -20.21
CA VAL A 255 13.70 -1.73 -19.19
C VAL A 255 14.76 -1.92 -18.11
N GLY A 256 14.36 -1.75 -16.85
CA GLY A 256 15.22 -1.92 -15.68
C GLY A 256 14.43 -2.26 -14.44
N SER A 257 15.15 -2.59 -13.35
CA SER A 257 14.55 -2.79 -12.02
C SER A 257 15.27 -1.94 -10.99
N ALA A 258 14.51 -1.40 -10.05
CA ALA A 258 15.01 -0.65 -8.91
C ALA A 258 14.95 -1.50 -7.63
N ARG A 259 15.86 -1.20 -6.69
CA ARG A 259 16.01 -1.91 -5.42
C ARG A 259 15.43 -1.09 -4.29
N ASP A 260 14.80 -1.80 -3.36
CA ASP A 260 14.39 -1.23 -2.07
C ASP A 260 15.62 -0.95 -1.16
N LEU A 261 15.36 -0.40 0.02
CA LEU A 261 16.41 -0.09 1.01
C LEU A 261 17.14 -1.34 1.54
N ALA A 262 16.55 -2.53 1.38
CA ALA A 262 17.21 -3.80 1.72
C ALA A 262 18.06 -4.34 0.55
N GLY A 263 18.11 -3.65 -0.60
CA GLY A 263 18.86 -4.04 -1.78
C GLY A 263 18.18 -5.10 -2.65
N ILE A 264 16.89 -5.34 -2.42
CA ILE A 264 16.07 -6.32 -3.16
C ILE A 264 15.38 -5.61 -4.32
N GLU A 265 15.41 -6.17 -5.53
CA GLU A 265 14.67 -5.64 -6.67
C GLU A 265 13.16 -5.76 -6.42
N ARG A 266 12.45 -4.63 -6.41
CA ARG A 266 11.02 -4.54 -6.07
C ARG A 266 10.18 -3.90 -7.15
N VAL A 267 10.72 -2.99 -7.93
CA VAL A 267 9.97 -2.30 -8.97
C VAL A 267 10.68 -2.48 -10.30
N THR A 268 10.00 -3.06 -11.26
CA THR A 268 10.46 -3.12 -12.66
C THR A 268 9.70 -2.09 -13.48
N PHE A 269 10.44 -1.40 -14.33
CA PHE A 269 9.92 -0.34 -15.19
C PHE A 269 10.36 -0.52 -16.64
N GLY A 270 9.60 0.09 -17.56
CA GLY A 270 9.93 0.17 -18.96
C GLY A 270 9.22 1.34 -19.62
N ARG A 271 9.80 1.88 -20.68
CA ARG A 271 9.28 3.02 -21.43
C ARG A 271 8.64 2.54 -22.74
N ARG A 272 7.47 3.06 -23.07
CA ARG A 272 6.86 2.85 -24.40
C ARG A 272 7.74 3.51 -25.46
N ALA A 273 8.13 2.77 -26.50
CA ALA A 273 8.86 3.28 -27.64
C ALA A 273 8.09 4.35 -28.44
#